data_24868a73bf7cadad2e3ba92b06bc7575
#
_entry.id   24868a73bf7cadad2e3ba92b06bc7575
#
_cell.length_a   1.000
_cell.length_b   1.000
_cell.length_c   1.000
_cell.angle_alpha   90.00
_cell.angle_beta   90.00
_cell.angle_gamma   90.00
#
_symmetry.space_group_name_H-M   'P 1'
#
loop_
_entity.id
_entity.type
_entity.pdbx_description
1 polymer ?
#
loop_
_entity_poly.entity_id
_entity_poly.type
_entity_poly.pdbx_seq_one_letter_code
_entity_poly.pdbx_strand_id
1 'polypeptide(L)'
;MNTQSSVDTRIKVGIIGFGRMGRFYWEAMTKSDRWNIAYICDTDPESRQLAKELAPGSLIVEDNQKIFEDESVQVVGLFTLADSRMGQIEKAIRYGKHIISEKPIADTMENEWKVVEMTENTNLISTVNLYLRNSWYHNLMKEYIQQGEIGELAIIRICHMTPGLAPGEGHEYEGPAFHDCGMHYVDITRWYAGCDYRTWNAQGVNMWNYKDPWWVQCHGTFQNGVVFDITQGFVYGQLSKDQTHNSYVDIIGTKGVVRMTHDFNTAVVDLHGVNQTIRVEKPFGGKNIDVLCDLFADS
;
A
#
# COMPACT_ATOMS: atom_id res chain seq x y z
N MET A 1 35.72 29.33 19.94
CA MET A 1 35.09 28.82 18.70
C MET A 1 33.66 28.38 19.08
N ASN A 2 32.65 29.21 18.75
CA ASN A 2 31.26 28.82 18.99
C ASN A 2 30.83 27.82 17.89
N THR A 3 30.78 26.57 18.23
CA THR A 3 30.07 25.59 17.42
C THR A 3 28.59 25.83 17.62
N GLN A 4 27.97 26.63 16.74
CA GLN A 4 26.53 26.59 16.57
C GLN A 4 26.17 25.16 16.18
N SER A 5 25.54 24.42 17.09
CA SER A 5 24.88 23.16 16.76
C SER A 5 23.77 23.51 15.78
N SER A 6 23.93 23.10 14.51
CA SER A 6 22.83 23.20 13.55
C SER A 6 21.66 22.40 14.11
N VAL A 7 20.55 23.07 14.29
CA VAL A 7 19.28 22.40 14.70
C VAL A 7 18.96 21.40 13.60
N ASP A 8 18.82 20.12 13.96
CA ASP A 8 18.38 19.09 13.02
C ASP A 8 16.95 19.40 12.58
N THR A 9 16.78 19.76 11.33
CA THR A 9 15.48 20.15 10.74
C THR A 9 14.72 18.96 10.12
N ARG A 10 15.30 17.76 10.19
CA ARG A 10 14.68 16.55 9.66
C ARG A 10 13.49 16.13 10.51
N ILE A 11 12.51 15.53 9.85
CA ILE A 11 11.31 14.96 10.50
C ILE A 11 11.73 13.77 11.38
N LYS A 12 11.50 13.87 12.67
CA LYS A 12 11.87 12.84 13.62
C LYS A 12 10.78 11.76 13.67
N VAL A 13 11.15 10.52 13.31
CA VAL A 13 10.25 9.39 13.19
C VAL A 13 10.62 8.26 14.14
N GLY A 14 9.59 7.59 14.69
CA GLY A 14 9.70 6.31 15.39
C GLY A 14 9.09 5.18 14.56
N ILE A 15 9.86 4.15 14.27
CA ILE A 15 9.40 2.94 13.57
C ILE A 15 8.92 1.91 14.59
N ILE A 16 7.67 1.44 14.45
CA ILE A 16 7.05 0.41 15.28
C ILE A 16 6.76 -0.81 14.40
N GLY A 17 7.47 -1.92 14.66
CA GLY A 17 7.56 -3.10 13.82
C GLY A 17 8.76 -3.03 12.87
N PHE A 18 9.77 -3.88 13.07
CA PHE A 18 11.00 -3.94 12.26
C PHE A 18 11.11 -5.25 11.48
N GLY A 19 9.96 -5.85 11.17
CA GLY A 19 9.84 -6.97 10.24
C GLY A 19 10.16 -6.57 8.80
N ARG A 20 9.71 -7.37 7.83
CA ARG A 20 9.97 -7.11 6.38
C ARG A 20 9.58 -5.69 5.95
N MET A 21 8.37 -5.24 6.30
CA MET A 21 7.89 -3.92 5.89
C MET A 21 8.61 -2.80 6.63
N GLY A 22 8.79 -2.89 7.95
CA GLY A 22 9.53 -1.89 8.71
C GLY A 22 10.95 -1.64 8.17
N ARG A 23 11.63 -2.69 7.71
CA ARG A 23 12.95 -2.57 7.07
C ARG A 23 12.88 -1.85 5.71
N PHE A 24 11.85 -2.08 4.90
CA PHE A 24 11.69 -1.34 3.64
C PHE A 24 11.47 0.16 3.88
N TYR A 25 10.67 0.53 4.89
CA TYR A 25 10.51 1.93 5.27
C TYR A 25 11.77 2.52 5.87
N TRP A 26 12.45 1.79 6.74
CA TRP A 26 13.74 2.20 7.27
C TRP A 26 14.75 2.49 6.14
N GLU A 27 14.85 1.58 5.18
CA GLU A 27 15.76 1.74 4.03
C GLU A 27 15.38 2.96 3.18
N ALA A 28 14.09 3.16 2.88
CA ALA A 28 13.61 4.30 2.11
C ALA A 28 13.90 5.63 2.84
N MET A 29 13.56 5.71 4.13
CA MET A 29 13.79 6.91 4.94
C MET A 29 15.28 7.21 5.14
N THR A 30 16.14 6.19 5.24
CA THR A 30 17.60 6.37 5.39
C THR A 30 18.25 6.94 4.14
N LYS A 31 17.67 6.69 2.95
CA LYS A 31 18.15 7.25 1.67
C LYS A 31 17.77 8.71 1.46
N SER A 32 16.80 9.21 2.22
CA SER A 32 16.31 10.59 2.16
C SER A 32 16.94 11.42 3.27
N ASP A 33 17.32 12.67 2.97
CA ASP A 33 17.82 13.64 3.95
C ASP A 33 16.72 14.32 4.77
N ARG A 34 15.45 13.96 4.52
CA ARG A 34 14.28 14.52 5.18
C ARG A 34 13.97 13.87 6.53
N TRP A 35 14.47 12.66 6.79
CA TRP A 35 14.09 11.83 7.93
C TRP A 35 15.22 11.67 8.95
N ASN A 36 14.84 11.71 10.23
CA ASN A 36 15.67 11.30 11.34
C ASN A 36 14.98 10.14 12.07
N ILE A 37 15.46 8.91 11.86
CA ILE A 37 14.91 7.72 12.49
C ILE A 37 15.45 7.64 13.93
N ALA A 38 14.67 8.21 14.87
CA ALA A 38 15.09 8.31 16.27
C ALA A 38 14.93 7.00 17.04
N TYR A 39 13.86 6.25 16.72
CA TYR A 39 13.53 5.01 17.41
C TYR A 39 13.18 3.91 16.43
N ILE A 40 13.54 2.69 16.82
CA ILE A 40 13.02 1.46 16.23
C ILE A 40 12.52 0.57 17.35
N CYS A 41 11.26 0.16 17.28
CA CYS A 41 10.60 -0.69 18.24
C CYS A 41 10.20 -2.02 17.61
N ASP A 42 10.53 -3.12 18.25
CA ASP A 42 9.98 -4.43 17.92
C ASP A 42 9.90 -5.29 19.20
N THR A 43 8.90 -6.14 19.29
CA THR A 43 8.76 -7.09 20.42
C THR A 43 9.63 -8.33 20.23
N ASP A 44 10.02 -8.64 18.98
CA ASP A 44 10.90 -9.75 18.67
C ASP A 44 12.38 -9.40 18.94
N PRO A 45 13.09 -10.19 19.76
CA PRO A 45 14.50 -9.92 20.11
C PRO A 45 15.45 -10.04 18.89
N GLU A 46 15.16 -10.90 17.91
CA GLU A 46 16.00 -11.04 16.71
C GLU A 46 15.86 -9.80 15.82
N SER A 47 14.65 -9.29 15.64
CA SER A 47 14.40 -8.03 14.94
C SER A 47 15.09 -6.85 15.61
N ARG A 48 15.07 -6.78 16.96
CA ARG A 48 15.81 -5.74 17.70
C ARG A 48 17.32 -5.87 17.55
N GLN A 49 17.85 -7.10 17.53
CA GLN A 49 19.28 -7.31 17.31
C GLN A 49 19.70 -6.84 15.91
N LEU A 50 18.92 -7.21 14.89
CA LEU A 50 19.14 -6.75 13.52
C LEU A 50 19.04 -5.22 13.41
N ALA A 51 18.09 -4.59 14.10
CA ALA A 51 17.96 -3.13 14.13
C ALA A 51 19.20 -2.45 14.73
N LYS A 52 19.82 -2.99 15.77
CA LYS A 52 21.08 -2.46 16.34
C LYS A 52 22.24 -2.49 15.36
N GLU A 53 22.28 -3.50 14.50
CA GLU A 53 23.33 -3.65 13.49
C GLU A 53 23.12 -2.70 12.32
N LEU A 54 21.89 -2.57 11.82
CA LEU A 54 21.55 -1.77 10.65
C LEU A 54 21.43 -0.27 10.96
N ALA A 55 20.91 0.09 12.14
CA ALA A 55 20.57 1.45 12.52
C ALA A 55 21.26 1.88 13.84
N PRO A 56 22.60 1.94 13.91
CA PRO A 56 23.33 2.27 15.14
C PRO A 56 23.06 3.69 15.66
N GLY A 57 22.44 4.56 14.84
CA GLY A 57 22.06 5.92 15.22
C GLY A 57 20.68 6.02 15.87
N SER A 58 19.88 4.95 15.87
CA SER A 58 18.53 4.92 16.42
C SER A 58 18.50 4.27 17.81
N LEU A 59 17.58 4.69 18.66
CA LEU A 59 17.30 4.01 19.92
C LEU A 59 16.44 2.78 19.68
N ILE A 60 16.96 1.61 20.02
CA ILE A 60 16.24 0.34 19.85
C ILE A 60 15.52 0.00 21.13
N VAL A 61 14.20 -0.12 21.06
CA VAL A 61 13.33 -0.35 22.22
C VAL A 61 12.41 -1.55 21.99
N GLU A 62 11.95 -2.15 23.10
CA GLU A 62 10.97 -3.23 23.08
C GLU A 62 9.54 -2.71 23.25
N ASP A 63 9.38 -1.63 24.03
CA ASP A 63 8.11 -1.00 24.30
C ASP A 63 7.98 0.31 23.50
N ASN A 64 6.89 0.43 22.75
CA ASN A 64 6.59 1.59 21.92
C ASN A 64 6.18 2.84 22.75
N GLN A 65 5.90 2.71 24.03
CA GLN A 65 5.47 3.82 24.88
C GLN A 65 6.47 4.98 24.87
N LYS A 66 7.78 4.66 24.86
CA LYS A 66 8.85 5.66 24.79
C LYS A 66 8.81 6.51 23.52
N ILE A 67 8.35 5.93 22.40
CA ILE A 67 8.22 6.65 21.12
C ILE A 67 7.08 7.65 21.21
N PHE A 68 5.95 7.23 21.77
CA PHE A 68 4.78 8.12 21.93
C PHE A 68 5.03 9.25 22.92
N GLU A 69 5.73 8.99 24.02
CA GLU A 69 6.04 9.97 25.07
C GLU A 69 7.14 10.97 24.70
N ASP A 70 8.00 10.67 23.74
CA ASP A 70 9.01 11.62 23.25
C ASP A 70 8.33 12.72 22.42
N GLU A 71 8.17 13.90 23.00
CA GLU A 71 7.56 15.06 22.35
C GLU A 71 8.28 15.50 21.07
N SER A 72 9.57 15.17 20.93
CA SER A 72 10.36 15.50 19.75
C SER A 72 10.09 14.58 18.55
N VAL A 73 9.50 13.41 18.76
CA VAL A 73 9.03 12.51 17.68
C VAL A 73 7.77 13.10 17.06
N GLN A 74 7.80 13.38 15.78
CA GLN A 74 6.70 13.98 15.02
C GLN A 74 5.82 12.93 14.34
N VAL A 75 6.43 11.85 13.87
CA VAL A 75 5.78 10.82 13.05
C VAL A 75 6.01 9.44 13.65
N VAL A 76 5.00 8.58 13.61
CA VAL A 76 5.14 7.16 13.90
C VAL A 76 4.84 6.34 12.64
N GLY A 77 5.75 5.41 12.33
CA GLY A 77 5.57 4.40 11.29
C GLY A 77 5.05 3.10 11.91
N LEU A 78 3.85 2.67 11.55
CA LEU A 78 3.16 1.51 12.10
C LEU A 78 3.22 0.33 11.12
N PHE A 79 4.23 -0.53 11.28
CA PHE A 79 4.53 -1.63 10.37
C PHE A 79 4.36 -3.02 11.03
N THR A 80 3.52 -3.06 12.04
CA THR A 80 3.10 -4.25 12.78
C THR A 80 2.00 -5.02 12.04
N LEU A 81 1.50 -6.10 12.62
CA LEU A 81 0.32 -6.81 12.12
C LEU A 81 -0.97 -6.00 12.38
N ALA A 82 -2.02 -6.31 11.63
CA ALA A 82 -3.27 -5.57 11.60
C ALA A 82 -3.98 -5.48 12.97
N ASP A 83 -3.90 -6.54 13.77
CA ASP A 83 -4.50 -6.65 15.10
C ASP A 83 -3.98 -5.61 16.11
N SER A 84 -2.74 -5.18 15.93
CA SER A 84 -2.09 -4.22 16.82
C SER A 84 -2.29 -2.76 16.38
N ARG A 85 -2.64 -2.51 15.10
CA ARG A 85 -2.60 -1.17 14.50
C ARG A 85 -3.63 -0.21 15.08
N MET A 86 -4.88 -0.65 15.27
CA MET A 86 -5.93 0.24 15.80
C MET A 86 -5.49 0.87 17.13
N GLY A 87 -5.00 0.07 18.08
CA GLY A 87 -4.53 0.59 19.36
C GLY A 87 -3.29 1.50 19.24
N GLN A 88 -2.43 1.26 18.26
CA GLN A 88 -1.27 2.11 17.99
C GLN A 88 -1.68 3.44 17.34
N ILE A 89 -2.67 3.44 16.45
CA ILE A 89 -3.26 4.63 15.83
C ILE A 89 -3.94 5.49 16.91
N GLU A 90 -4.74 4.87 17.79
CA GLU A 90 -5.37 5.57 18.92
C GLU A 90 -4.32 6.25 19.81
N LYS A 91 -3.23 5.54 20.13
CA LYS A 91 -2.11 6.13 20.87
C LYS A 91 -1.46 7.29 20.11
N ALA A 92 -1.20 7.12 18.81
CA ALA A 92 -0.59 8.18 17.99
C ALA A 92 -1.43 9.47 18.03
N ILE A 93 -2.74 9.36 17.86
CA ILE A 93 -3.68 10.48 17.94
C ILE A 93 -3.63 11.13 19.33
N ARG A 94 -3.68 10.32 20.40
CA ARG A 94 -3.63 10.81 21.78
C ARG A 94 -2.36 11.60 22.09
N TYR A 95 -1.22 11.18 21.52
CA TYR A 95 0.07 11.83 21.72
C TYR A 95 0.44 12.85 20.63
N GLY A 96 -0.50 13.18 19.72
CA GLY A 96 -0.32 14.19 18.70
C GLY A 96 0.72 13.82 17.63
N LYS A 97 0.84 12.53 17.27
CA LYS A 97 1.80 12.06 16.28
C LYS A 97 1.13 11.86 14.92
N HIS A 98 1.77 12.34 13.86
CA HIS A 98 1.43 11.97 12.47
C HIS A 98 1.69 10.47 12.23
N ILE A 99 0.99 9.87 11.26
CA ILE A 99 0.93 8.41 11.11
C ILE A 99 1.25 7.98 9.69
N ILE A 100 2.23 7.09 9.53
CA ILE A 100 2.42 6.27 8.33
C ILE A 100 2.08 4.83 8.71
N SER A 101 1.08 4.23 8.09
CA SER A 101 0.63 2.87 8.43
C SER A 101 0.75 1.92 7.25
N GLU A 102 1.07 0.66 7.54
CA GLU A 102 0.84 -0.44 6.61
C GLU A 102 -0.65 -0.80 6.52
N LYS A 103 -0.99 -1.44 5.41
CA LYS A 103 -2.29 -2.04 5.18
C LYS A 103 -2.33 -3.48 5.77
N PRO A 104 -3.54 -4.02 6.09
CA PRO A 104 -4.78 -3.31 6.36
C PRO A 104 -4.67 -2.46 7.63
N ILE A 105 -5.46 -1.40 7.72
CA ILE A 105 -5.34 -0.44 8.87
C ILE A 105 -5.81 -1.02 10.20
N ALA A 106 -6.61 -2.09 10.16
CA ALA A 106 -7.05 -2.86 11.31
C ALA A 106 -7.38 -4.31 10.89
N ASP A 107 -7.67 -5.15 11.86
CA ASP A 107 -7.93 -6.58 11.71
C ASP A 107 -9.36 -6.93 11.29
N THR A 108 -10.30 -6.01 11.47
CA THR A 108 -11.72 -6.18 11.14
C THR A 108 -12.30 -4.93 10.49
N MET A 109 -13.33 -5.08 9.67
CA MET A 109 -14.03 -3.95 9.05
C MET A 109 -14.60 -2.99 10.11
N GLU A 110 -15.09 -3.48 11.25
CA GLU A 110 -15.56 -2.63 12.34
C GLU A 110 -14.44 -1.76 12.91
N ASN A 111 -13.25 -2.34 13.12
CA ASN A 111 -12.09 -1.61 13.60
C ASN A 111 -11.53 -0.65 12.55
N GLU A 112 -11.57 -1.00 11.27
CA GLU A 112 -11.21 -0.09 10.17
C GLU A 112 -12.10 1.17 10.15
N TRP A 113 -13.42 1.02 10.33
CA TRP A 113 -14.33 2.15 10.44
C TRP A 113 -14.04 3.03 11.66
N LYS A 114 -13.71 2.43 12.81
CA LYS A 114 -13.28 3.20 14.00
C LYS A 114 -12.00 4.01 13.73
N VAL A 115 -11.04 3.42 13.01
CA VAL A 115 -9.81 4.14 12.60
C VAL A 115 -10.15 5.32 11.70
N VAL A 116 -11.02 5.15 10.70
CA VAL A 116 -11.47 6.24 9.84
C VAL A 116 -12.10 7.35 10.67
N GLU A 117 -13.05 7.03 11.55
CA GLU A 117 -13.71 8.00 12.43
C GLU A 117 -12.72 8.75 13.32
N MET A 118 -11.75 8.04 13.92
CA MET A 118 -10.72 8.67 14.75
C MET A 118 -9.83 9.62 13.95
N THR A 119 -9.44 9.24 12.75
CA THR A 119 -8.52 10.04 11.90
C THR A 119 -9.21 11.24 11.27
N GLU A 120 -10.48 11.15 10.91
CA GLU A 120 -11.28 12.28 10.40
C GLU A 120 -11.50 13.39 11.44
N ASN A 121 -11.49 13.04 12.73
CA ASN A 121 -11.68 13.97 13.84
C ASN A 121 -10.38 14.60 14.39
N THR A 122 -9.28 14.52 13.65
CA THR A 122 -8.00 15.12 14.02
C THR A 122 -7.37 15.89 12.86
N ASN A 123 -6.50 16.85 13.19
CA ASN A 123 -5.68 17.58 12.21
C ASN A 123 -4.34 16.89 11.93
N LEU A 124 -4.14 15.67 12.43
CA LEU A 124 -2.92 14.92 12.19
C LEU A 124 -2.92 14.35 10.77
N ILE A 125 -1.77 14.41 10.13
CA ILE A 125 -1.58 13.77 8.83
C ILE A 125 -1.47 12.26 9.06
N SER A 126 -2.28 11.51 8.34
CA SER A 126 -2.24 10.04 8.35
C SER A 126 -2.27 9.49 6.93
N THR A 127 -1.47 8.48 6.67
CA THR A 127 -1.47 7.78 5.39
C THR A 127 -1.36 6.27 5.58
N VAL A 128 -1.93 5.54 4.63
CA VAL A 128 -1.80 4.08 4.54
C VAL A 128 -1.12 3.70 3.22
N ASN A 129 -0.31 2.66 3.23
CA ASN A 129 0.44 2.23 2.06
C ASN A 129 -0.46 1.57 1.01
N LEU A 130 -1.11 2.37 0.18
CA LEU A 130 -1.81 1.95 -1.04
C LEU A 130 -0.93 2.28 -2.26
N TYR A 131 0.16 1.55 -2.40
CA TYR A 131 1.33 1.85 -3.24
C TYR A 131 1.03 1.99 -4.74
N LEU A 132 -0.09 1.47 -5.25
CA LEU A 132 -0.40 1.52 -6.68
C LEU A 132 -0.50 2.95 -7.21
N ARG A 133 -1.04 3.89 -6.42
CA ARG A 133 -1.10 5.30 -6.80
C ARG A 133 0.27 5.94 -7.00
N ASN A 134 1.32 5.38 -6.41
CA ASN A 134 2.70 5.88 -6.51
C ASN A 134 3.49 5.22 -7.64
N SER A 135 2.92 4.23 -8.33
CA SER A 135 3.62 3.54 -9.43
C SER A 135 3.58 4.34 -10.72
N TRP A 136 4.68 4.33 -11.46
CA TRP A 136 4.80 5.07 -12.72
C TRP A 136 3.75 4.64 -13.76
N TYR A 137 3.44 3.35 -13.83
CA TYR A 137 2.49 2.80 -14.80
C TYR A 137 1.06 3.21 -14.51
N HIS A 138 0.62 3.22 -13.25
CA HIS A 138 -0.73 3.70 -12.91
C HIS A 138 -0.84 5.22 -13.10
N ASN A 139 0.21 5.99 -12.77
CA ASN A 139 0.23 7.42 -13.03
C ASN A 139 0.14 7.72 -14.53
N LEU A 140 0.91 7.02 -15.36
CA LEU A 140 0.85 7.19 -16.82
C LEU A 140 -0.54 6.86 -17.40
N MET A 141 -1.17 5.76 -16.92
CA MET A 141 -2.53 5.41 -17.33
C MET A 141 -3.54 6.49 -16.91
N LYS A 142 -3.42 7.04 -15.70
CA LYS A 142 -4.26 8.15 -15.22
C LYS A 142 -4.07 9.41 -16.05
N GLU A 143 -2.84 9.70 -16.43
CA GLU A 143 -2.52 10.82 -17.33
C GLU A 143 -3.21 10.67 -18.69
N TYR A 144 -3.18 9.49 -19.33
CA TYR A 144 -3.87 9.23 -20.58
C TYR A 144 -5.40 9.39 -20.47
N ILE A 145 -6.00 9.00 -19.34
CA ILE A 145 -7.42 9.27 -19.07
C ILE A 145 -7.68 10.77 -19.02
N GLN A 146 -6.86 11.53 -18.29
CA GLN A 146 -7.02 12.98 -18.11
C GLN A 146 -6.78 13.77 -19.40
N GLN A 147 -5.88 13.31 -20.24
CA GLN A 147 -5.62 13.89 -21.57
C GLN A 147 -6.73 13.57 -22.60
N GLY A 148 -7.69 12.71 -22.25
CA GLY A 148 -8.79 12.32 -23.13
C GLY A 148 -8.38 11.36 -24.26
N GLU A 149 -7.21 10.72 -24.17
CA GLU A 149 -6.69 9.80 -25.20
C GLU A 149 -7.60 8.60 -25.47
N ILE A 150 -8.37 8.20 -24.46
CA ILE A 150 -9.34 7.10 -24.59
C ILE A 150 -10.80 7.58 -24.71
N GLY A 151 -11.03 8.90 -24.75
CA GLY A 151 -12.37 9.49 -24.67
C GLY A 151 -12.96 9.43 -23.26
N GLU A 152 -14.27 9.23 -23.16
CA GLU A 152 -14.93 9.06 -21.86
C GLU A 152 -14.62 7.67 -21.30
N LEU A 153 -14.23 7.58 -20.02
CA LEU A 153 -13.97 6.34 -19.33
C LEU A 153 -15.26 5.51 -19.20
N ALA A 154 -15.22 4.25 -19.61
CA ALA A 154 -16.39 3.37 -19.60
C ALA A 154 -16.20 2.12 -18.75
N ILE A 155 -15.04 1.46 -18.81
CA ILE A 155 -14.81 0.18 -18.14
C ILE A 155 -13.39 0.16 -17.55
N ILE A 156 -13.27 -0.31 -16.31
CA ILE A 156 -11.99 -0.61 -15.65
C ILE A 156 -11.98 -2.10 -15.31
N ARG A 157 -10.97 -2.83 -15.82
CA ARG A 157 -10.79 -4.25 -15.51
C ARG A 157 -9.42 -4.48 -14.91
N ILE A 158 -9.39 -5.15 -13.77
CA ILE A 158 -8.15 -5.55 -13.10
C ILE A 158 -8.16 -7.05 -12.87
N CYS A 159 -7.09 -7.70 -13.27
CA CYS A 159 -6.79 -9.07 -12.92
C CYS A 159 -5.45 -9.10 -12.21
N HIS A 160 -5.41 -9.68 -11.02
CA HIS A 160 -4.16 -9.96 -10.32
C HIS A 160 -4.22 -11.37 -9.74
N MET A 161 -3.70 -12.30 -10.49
CA MET A 161 -3.71 -13.71 -10.18
C MET A 161 -2.27 -14.21 -10.06
N THR A 162 -1.89 -14.58 -8.87
CA THR A 162 -0.53 -15.07 -8.58
C THR A 162 -0.55 -16.41 -7.87
N PRO A 163 0.53 -17.20 -7.90
CA PRO A 163 0.78 -18.17 -6.87
C PRO A 163 1.18 -17.45 -5.57
N GLY A 164 1.30 -18.13 -4.46
CA GLY A 164 1.87 -17.52 -3.27
C GLY A 164 1.20 -17.93 -1.98
N LEU A 165 0.15 -18.75 -2.05
CA LEU A 165 -0.61 -19.11 -0.87
C LEU A 165 -1.05 -20.57 -0.88
N ALA A 166 -0.05 -21.47 -0.96
CA ALA A 166 -0.29 -22.81 -0.46
C ALA A 166 -0.46 -22.75 1.06
N PRO A 167 -1.28 -23.64 1.64
CA PRO A 167 -1.41 -23.75 3.09
C PRO A 167 -0.05 -23.79 3.79
N GLY A 168 0.16 -22.92 4.79
CA GLY A 168 1.39 -22.83 5.57
C GLY A 168 2.47 -21.87 5.04
N GLU A 169 2.21 -21.12 3.98
CA GLU A 169 3.16 -20.11 3.48
C GLU A 169 3.09 -18.73 4.16
N GLY A 170 2.24 -18.56 5.17
CA GLY A 170 2.26 -17.44 6.09
C GLY A 170 1.40 -16.23 5.73
N HIS A 171 0.81 -16.19 4.55
CA HIS A 171 -0.09 -15.09 4.16
C HIS A 171 -1.45 -15.15 4.90
N GLU A 172 -1.81 -16.29 5.45
CA GLU A 172 -2.97 -16.43 6.30
C GLU A 172 -3.00 -15.49 7.51
N TYR A 173 -1.83 -14.96 7.93
CA TYR A 173 -1.72 -13.98 9.03
C TYR A 173 -2.17 -12.56 8.63
N GLU A 174 -2.22 -12.25 7.34
CA GLU A 174 -2.64 -10.94 6.85
C GLU A 174 -4.13 -10.90 6.46
N GLY A 175 -4.83 -12.03 6.59
CA GLY A 175 -6.25 -12.19 6.27
C GLY A 175 -6.51 -12.76 4.88
N PRO A 176 -7.79 -12.85 4.46
CA PRO A 176 -8.17 -13.37 3.15
C PRO A 176 -7.52 -12.61 2.01
N ALA A 177 -7.28 -13.29 0.89
CA ALA A 177 -6.57 -12.72 -0.26
C ALA A 177 -7.08 -11.35 -0.72
N PHE A 178 -8.39 -11.14 -0.73
CA PHE A 178 -8.99 -9.86 -1.14
C PHE A 178 -8.82 -8.78 -0.07
N HIS A 179 -8.81 -9.13 1.22
CA HIS A 179 -8.52 -8.21 2.31
C HIS A 179 -7.05 -7.83 2.36
N ASP A 180 -6.15 -8.77 2.10
CA ASP A 180 -4.72 -8.51 2.03
C ASP A 180 -4.32 -7.67 0.81
N CYS A 181 -4.75 -8.07 -0.39
CA CYS A 181 -4.29 -7.48 -1.65
C CYS A 181 -5.39 -6.76 -2.43
N GLY A 182 -6.64 -7.20 -2.35
CA GLY A 182 -7.76 -6.65 -3.12
C GLY A 182 -8.01 -5.18 -2.83
N MET A 183 -7.71 -4.71 -1.62
CA MET A 183 -7.86 -3.30 -1.25
C MET A 183 -7.05 -2.35 -2.14
N HIS A 184 -5.88 -2.77 -2.64
CA HIS A 184 -5.11 -1.99 -3.59
C HIS A 184 -5.87 -1.76 -4.89
N TYR A 185 -6.63 -2.76 -5.36
CA TYR A 185 -7.40 -2.68 -6.60
C TYR A 185 -8.71 -1.93 -6.41
N VAL A 186 -9.33 -2.05 -5.24
CA VAL A 186 -10.47 -1.22 -4.83
C VAL A 186 -10.05 0.25 -4.82
N ASP A 187 -8.92 0.58 -4.23
CA ASP A 187 -8.42 1.95 -4.17
C ASP A 187 -8.09 2.52 -5.56
N ILE A 188 -7.31 1.79 -6.37
CA ILE A 188 -6.85 2.30 -7.66
C ILE A 188 -8.00 2.47 -8.66
N THR A 189 -9.03 1.60 -8.63
CA THR A 189 -10.20 1.76 -9.50
C THR A 189 -11.03 2.98 -9.12
N ARG A 190 -11.21 3.27 -7.81
CA ARG A 190 -11.83 4.53 -7.34
C ARG A 190 -11.04 5.75 -7.83
N TRP A 191 -9.72 5.69 -7.75
CA TRP A 191 -8.85 6.77 -8.19
C TRP A 191 -8.96 7.01 -9.70
N TYR A 192 -9.06 5.96 -10.52
CA TYR A 192 -9.31 6.09 -11.95
C TYR A 192 -10.69 6.68 -12.24
N ALA A 193 -11.73 6.16 -11.60
CA ALA A 193 -13.11 6.59 -11.80
C ALA A 193 -13.35 8.03 -11.30
N GLY A 194 -12.61 8.48 -10.28
CA GLY A 194 -12.76 9.79 -9.67
C GLY A 194 -14.03 9.96 -8.82
N CYS A 195 -14.70 8.87 -8.47
CA CYS A 195 -15.90 8.84 -7.62
C CYS A 195 -16.06 7.50 -6.92
N ASP A 196 -17.04 7.41 -6.01
CA ASP A 196 -17.31 6.21 -5.22
C ASP A 196 -18.09 5.14 -5.99
N TYR A 197 -18.01 3.91 -5.47
CA TYR A 197 -18.83 2.79 -5.92
C TYR A 197 -20.30 3.06 -5.71
N ARG A 198 -21.13 2.66 -6.68
CA ARG A 198 -22.60 2.71 -6.61
C ARG A 198 -23.19 1.33 -6.35
N THR A 199 -22.75 0.33 -7.11
CA THR A 199 -23.18 -1.07 -6.96
C THR A 199 -21.99 -1.98 -7.03
N TRP A 200 -22.06 -3.09 -6.32
CA TRP A 200 -21.07 -4.14 -6.39
C TRP A 200 -21.68 -5.51 -6.07
N ASN A 201 -21.13 -6.53 -6.71
CA ASN A 201 -21.36 -7.93 -6.43
C ASN A 201 -20.04 -8.66 -6.40
N ALA A 202 -19.94 -9.70 -5.61
CA ALA A 202 -18.73 -10.49 -5.51
C ALA A 202 -19.06 -11.98 -5.48
N GLN A 203 -18.14 -12.78 -6.00
CA GLN A 203 -18.12 -14.22 -5.84
C GLN A 203 -16.71 -14.66 -5.48
N GLY A 204 -16.62 -15.69 -4.66
CA GLY A 204 -15.35 -16.24 -4.22
C GLY A 204 -15.33 -17.75 -4.35
N VAL A 205 -14.13 -18.31 -4.43
CA VAL A 205 -13.88 -19.75 -4.43
C VAL A 205 -13.01 -20.10 -3.25
N ASN A 206 -13.53 -20.96 -2.38
CA ASN A 206 -12.73 -21.58 -1.33
C ASN A 206 -11.97 -22.76 -1.94
N MET A 207 -10.67 -22.73 -1.80
CA MET A 207 -9.79 -23.81 -2.24
C MET A 207 -9.06 -24.38 -1.03
N TRP A 208 -8.69 -25.65 -1.11
CA TRP A 208 -8.09 -26.41 -0.02
C TRP A 208 -8.98 -26.39 1.23
N ASN A 209 -8.44 -26.18 2.41
CA ASN A 209 -9.18 -26.16 3.68
C ASN A 209 -9.28 -24.75 4.28
N TYR A 210 -9.08 -23.72 3.50
CA TYR A 210 -9.24 -22.35 3.97
C TYR A 210 -10.71 -22.00 4.22
N LYS A 211 -10.94 -21.27 5.31
CA LYS A 211 -12.27 -20.77 5.67
C LYS A 211 -12.73 -19.67 4.69
N ASP A 212 -11.82 -18.80 4.32
CA ASP A 212 -12.07 -17.65 3.47
C ASP A 212 -11.64 -17.92 2.02
N PRO A 213 -12.28 -17.28 1.02
CA PRO A 213 -11.90 -17.48 -0.38
C PRO A 213 -10.53 -16.85 -0.67
N TRP A 214 -9.68 -17.61 -1.37
CA TRP A 214 -8.38 -17.15 -1.85
C TRP A 214 -8.41 -16.74 -3.33
N TRP A 215 -9.55 -16.73 -3.92
CA TRP A 215 -9.87 -16.14 -5.20
C TRP A 215 -11.22 -15.43 -5.09
N VAL A 216 -11.27 -14.17 -5.50
CA VAL A 216 -12.47 -13.35 -5.49
C VAL A 216 -12.56 -12.57 -6.80
N GLN A 217 -13.73 -12.55 -7.39
CA GLN A 217 -14.12 -11.63 -8.44
C GLN A 217 -15.18 -10.67 -7.89
N CYS A 218 -14.95 -9.37 -8.08
CA CYS A 218 -15.88 -8.32 -7.70
C CYS A 218 -16.16 -7.43 -8.92
N HIS A 219 -17.42 -7.11 -9.18
CA HIS A 219 -17.83 -6.27 -10.30
C HIS A 219 -19.01 -5.37 -9.94
N GLY A 220 -19.20 -4.30 -10.69
CA GLY A 220 -20.31 -3.37 -10.47
C GLY A 220 -20.13 -2.05 -11.21
N THR A 221 -20.68 -0.98 -10.65
CA THR A 221 -20.66 0.35 -11.25
C THR A 221 -20.22 1.41 -10.25
N PHE A 222 -19.58 2.44 -10.74
CA PHE A 222 -19.33 3.69 -10.03
C PHE A 222 -20.50 4.66 -10.15
N GLN A 223 -20.53 5.72 -9.33
CA GLN A 223 -21.58 6.74 -9.34
C GLN A 223 -21.73 7.44 -10.69
N ASN A 224 -20.66 7.58 -11.44
CA ASN A 224 -20.64 8.16 -12.80
C ASN A 224 -21.01 7.16 -13.92
N GLY A 225 -21.38 5.93 -13.57
CA GLY A 225 -21.78 4.90 -14.53
C GLY A 225 -20.63 4.04 -15.11
N VAL A 226 -19.38 4.34 -14.78
CA VAL A 226 -18.24 3.50 -15.18
C VAL A 226 -18.40 2.11 -14.56
N VAL A 227 -18.19 1.06 -15.36
CA VAL A 227 -18.22 -0.33 -14.92
C VAL A 227 -16.85 -0.77 -14.44
N PHE A 228 -16.79 -1.59 -13.39
CA PHE A 228 -15.56 -2.21 -12.95
C PHE A 228 -15.66 -3.73 -12.85
N ASP A 229 -14.52 -4.39 -13.02
CA ASP A 229 -14.30 -5.83 -12.83
C ASP A 229 -12.92 -6.01 -12.19
N ILE A 230 -12.89 -6.55 -10.98
CA ILE A 230 -11.67 -6.84 -10.23
C ILE A 230 -11.63 -8.34 -9.96
N THR A 231 -10.63 -9.02 -10.47
CA THR A 231 -10.33 -10.43 -10.15
C THR A 231 -9.00 -10.52 -9.43
N GLN A 232 -9.01 -11.05 -8.22
CA GLN A 232 -7.81 -11.18 -7.41
C GLN A 232 -7.75 -12.56 -6.78
N GLY A 233 -6.55 -13.16 -6.74
CA GLY A 233 -6.35 -14.43 -6.07
C GLY A 233 -4.89 -14.84 -6.01
N PHE A 234 -4.60 -15.69 -5.04
CA PHE A 234 -3.28 -16.24 -4.80
C PHE A 234 -3.19 -17.76 -5.07
N VAL A 235 -4.07 -18.27 -5.89
CA VAL A 235 -4.19 -19.71 -6.18
C VAL A 235 -3.77 -20.05 -7.61
N TYR A 236 -3.27 -19.08 -8.36
CA TYR A 236 -3.00 -19.24 -9.79
C TYR A 236 -1.75 -20.05 -10.03
N GLY A 237 -1.93 -21.29 -10.47
CA GLY A 237 -0.81 -22.19 -10.74
C GLY A 237 0.04 -22.55 -9.52
N GLN A 238 -0.51 -22.44 -8.30
CA GLN A 238 0.22 -22.62 -7.04
C GLN A 238 0.96 -23.96 -6.95
N LEU A 239 0.31 -25.04 -7.38
CA LEU A 239 0.89 -26.39 -7.37
C LEU A 239 1.39 -26.84 -8.75
N SER A 240 1.51 -25.93 -9.71
CA SER A 240 2.08 -26.20 -11.01
C SER A 240 3.58 -26.46 -10.91
N LYS A 241 4.11 -27.33 -11.78
CA LYS A 241 5.56 -27.56 -11.86
C LYS A 241 6.35 -26.27 -12.04
N ASP A 242 5.88 -25.41 -12.98
CA ASP A 242 6.42 -24.10 -13.23
C ASP A 242 5.33 -23.09 -12.86
N GLN A 243 5.52 -22.35 -11.76
CA GLN A 243 4.58 -21.34 -11.30
C GLN A 243 4.52 -20.17 -12.28
N THR A 244 3.34 -19.61 -12.44
CA THR A 244 3.10 -18.45 -13.31
C THR A 244 2.10 -17.50 -12.66
N HIS A 245 1.91 -16.35 -13.26
CA HIS A 245 0.93 -15.36 -12.83
C HIS A 245 0.18 -14.78 -14.04
N ASN A 246 -0.95 -14.11 -13.77
CA ASN A 246 -1.69 -13.35 -14.76
C ASN A 246 -2.10 -12.02 -14.13
N SER A 247 -1.44 -10.95 -14.53
CA SER A 247 -1.68 -9.62 -13.96
C SER A 247 -1.79 -8.59 -15.08
N TYR A 248 -2.95 -7.91 -15.13
CA TYR A 248 -3.18 -6.83 -16.07
C TYR A 248 -4.19 -5.82 -15.54
N VAL A 249 -4.15 -4.63 -16.11
CA VAL A 249 -5.17 -3.59 -15.99
C VAL A 249 -5.57 -3.15 -17.38
N ASP A 250 -6.87 -3.25 -17.72
CA ASP A 250 -7.47 -2.69 -18.93
C ASP A 250 -8.36 -1.52 -18.53
N ILE A 251 -8.10 -0.35 -19.10
CA ILE A 251 -8.95 0.84 -18.98
C ILE A 251 -9.49 1.17 -20.37
N ILE A 252 -10.79 1.03 -20.53
CA ILE A 252 -11.48 1.13 -21.81
C ILE A 252 -12.36 2.37 -21.79
N GLY A 253 -12.14 3.24 -22.74
CA GLY A 253 -12.96 4.41 -22.98
C GLY A 253 -13.78 4.32 -24.28
N THR A 254 -14.55 5.36 -24.56
CA THR A 254 -15.42 5.43 -25.75
C THR A 254 -14.65 5.53 -27.06
N LYS A 255 -13.34 5.87 -27.02
CA LYS A 255 -12.52 6.13 -28.21
C LYS A 255 -11.16 5.43 -28.19
N GLY A 256 -10.83 4.72 -27.13
CA GLY A 256 -9.53 4.07 -27.03
C GLY A 256 -9.43 3.15 -25.82
N VAL A 257 -8.27 2.56 -25.66
CA VAL A 257 -7.94 1.67 -24.55
C VAL A 257 -6.50 1.88 -24.11
N VAL A 258 -6.26 1.79 -22.81
CA VAL A 258 -4.91 1.64 -22.28
C VAL A 258 -4.84 0.37 -21.45
N ARG A 259 -3.78 -0.41 -21.69
CA ARG A 259 -3.53 -1.69 -21.01
C ARG A 259 -2.18 -1.65 -20.31
N MET A 260 -2.13 -2.15 -19.08
CA MET A 260 -0.90 -2.44 -18.36
C MET A 260 -0.78 -3.93 -18.11
N THR A 261 0.43 -4.46 -18.30
CA THR A 261 0.83 -5.82 -17.87
C THR A 261 2.18 -5.76 -17.18
N HIS A 262 2.47 -6.71 -16.32
CA HIS A 262 3.79 -6.82 -15.68
C HIS A 262 4.14 -8.28 -15.37
N ASP A 263 5.43 -8.52 -15.18
CA ASP A 263 6.02 -9.81 -14.76
C ASP A 263 6.80 -9.69 -13.44
N PHE A 264 6.52 -8.65 -12.63
CA PHE A 264 7.23 -8.25 -11.42
C PHE A 264 8.67 -7.73 -11.62
N ASN A 265 9.24 -7.87 -12.81
CA ASN A 265 10.51 -7.26 -13.17
C ASN A 265 10.29 -6.02 -14.05
N THR A 266 9.42 -6.17 -15.02
CA THR A 266 9.09 -5.18 -16.04
C THR A 266 7.59 -4.91 -16.05
N ALA A 267 7.19 -3.66 -16.19
CA ALA A 267 5.83 -3.27 -16.48
C ALA A 267 5.76 -2.63 -17.87
N VAL A 268 4.69 -2.94 -18.59
CA VAL A 268 4.41 -2.46 -19.94
C VAL A 268 3.07 -1.75 -19.94
N VAL A 269 3.03 -0.54 -20.50
CA VAL A 269 1.79 0.21 -20.73
C VAL A 269 1.62 0.40 -22.24
N ASP A 270 0.55 -0.16 -22.79
CA ASP A 270 0.15 -0.02 -24.19
C ASP A 270 -1.08 0.90 -24.29
N LEU A 271 -0.94 2.04 -24.93
CA LEU A 271 -2.03 2.96 -25.27
C LEU A 271 -2.42 2.77 -26.76
N HIS A 272 -3.71 2.61 -27.01
CA HIS A 272 -4.33 2.79 -28.32
C HIS A 272 -5.34 3.94 -28.18
N GLY A 273 -4.85 5.15 -28.33
CA GLY A 273 -5.58 6.40 -28.09
C GLY A 273 -6.09 7.06 -29.35
N VAL A 274 -6.78 8.18 -29.17
CA VAL A 274 -7.34 8.97 -30.28
C VAL A 274 -6.24 9.62 -31.13
N ASN A 275 -5.19 10.10 -30.46
CA ASN A 275 -4.13 10.87 -31.09
C ASN A 275 -2.89 10.01 -31.36
N GLN A 276 -2.71 8.92 -30.65
CA GLN A 276 -1.46 8.15 -30.68
C GLN A 276 -1.65 6.69 -30.27
N THR A 277 -0.72 5.86 -30.72
CA THR A 277 -0.50 4.51 -30.21
C THR A 277 0.91 4.45 -29.66
N ILE A 278 1.04 4.16 -28.38
CA ILE A 278 2.32 4.19 -27.66
C ILE A 278 2.48 2.93 -26.82
N ARG A 279 3.68 2.37 -26.81
CA ARG A 279 4.13 1.36 -25.87
C ARG A 279 5.25 1.92 -24.99
N VAL A 280 5.07 1.85 -23.69
CA VAL A 280 6.08 2.23 -22.69
C VAL A 280 6.44 1.01 -21.87
N GLU A 281 7.71 0.69 -21.78
CA GLU A 281 8.24 -0.43 -21.01
C GLU A 281 9.35 0.07 -20.09
N LYS A 282 9.21 -0.21 -18.80
CA LYS A 282 10.18 0.19 -17.75
C LYS A 282 10.20 -0.86 -16.62
N PRO A 283 11.23 -0.83 -15.74
CA PRO A 283 11.23 -1.64 -14.53
C PRO A 283 9.93 -1.47 -13.73
N PHE A 284 9.44 -2.55 -13.14
CA PHE A 284 8.19 -2.56 -12.36
C PHE A 284 8.24 -1.62 -11.16
N GLY A 285 9.40 -1.50 -10.49
CA GLY A 285 9.63 -0.50 -9.43
C GLY A 285 9.18 -0.91 -8.03
N GLY A 286 8.50 -2.04 -7.88
CA GLY A 286 8.09 -2.53 -6.55
C GLY A 286 7.03 -1.66 -5.86
N LYS A 287 7.17 -1.48 -4.54
CA LYS A 287 6.14 -0.82 -3.70
C LYS A 287 6.28 0.71 -3.62
N ASN A 288 7.32 1.31 -4.20
CA ASN A 288 7.56 2.77 -4.24
C ASN A 288 7.39 3.46 -2.86
N ILE A 289 7.97 2.84 -1.81
CA ILE A 289 7.87 3.33 -0.43
C ILE A 289 8.61 4.65 -0.25
N ASP A 290 9.70 4.85 -0.98
CA ASP A 290 10.45 6.09 -1.07
C ASP A 290 9.55 7.26 -1.53
N VAL A 291 8.79 7.05 -2.60
CA VAL A 291 7.82 8.05 -3.09
C VAL A 291 6.76 8.37 -2.04
N LEU A 292 6.24 7.35 -1.33
CA LEU A 292 5.27 7.56 -0.25
C LEU A 292 5.87 8.40 0.88
N CYS A 293 7.10 8.07 1.31
CA CYS A 293 7.80 8.80 2.37
C CYS A 293 8.07 10.26 1.99
N ASP A 294 8.46 10.51 0.75
CA ASP A 294 8.72 11.87 0.27
C ASP A 294 7.44 12.69 0.16
N LEU A 295 6.35 12.14 -0.39
CA LEU A 295 5.04 12.79 -0.44
C LEU A 295 4.50 13.11 0.95
N PHE A 296 4.67 12.21 1.91
CA PHE A 296 4.28 12.44 3.29
C PHE A 296 5.10 13.56 3.94
N ALA A 297 6.39 13.64 3.65
CA ALA A 297 7.25 14.68 4.18
C ALA A 297 6.99 16.06 3.57
N ASP A 298 6.30 16.13 2.42
CA ASP A 298 5.85 17.38 1.77
C ASP A 298 4.52 17.90 2.32
N SER A 299 3.76 17.06 3.07
CA SER A 299 2.43 17.39 3.60
C SER A 299 2.50 18.12 4.92
#